data_3b41d4e3da94d1c4dac4fcb22361c418
#
_entry.id   3b41d4e3da94d1c4dac4fcb22361c418
#
_cell.length_a   1.000
_cell.length_b   1.000
_cell.length_c   1.000
_cell.angle_alpha   90.00
_cell.angle_beta   90.00
_cell.angle_gamma   90.00
#
_symmetry.space_group_name_H-M   'P 1'
#
loop_
_entity.id
_entity.type
_entity.pdbx_description
1 polymer ?
#
loop_
_entity_poly.entity_id
_entity_poly.type
_entity_poly.pdbx_seq_one_letter_code
_entity_poly.pdbx_strand_id
1 'polypeptide(L)'
;MQTEIDIQEHAAKLIRAIDPLTTIAVQYSEELPWGAIEMLTPMKISNAIYEFHMYTPHAFTHQQVGGNNPDAISYNATMPGGTLLNKAYVRSYLQRIRDFQLAFRVPVYIGEFSAVRWADGAAQYLTDCTSIFEEFGWDWTYHAYREYDGWSLEIQNLPRSPVTKATVETDRATAIRYWLNQNLSP
;
A
#
# COMPACT_ATOMS: atom_id res chain seq x y z
N MET A 1 -3.21 -12.75 14.95
CA MET A 1 -1.84 -12.25 14.68
C MET A 1 -0.77 -13.29 14.99
N GLN A 2 -0.51 -13.67 16.27
CA GLN A 2 0.57 -14.67 16.53
C GLN A 2 0.35 -15.99 15.82
N THR A 3 -0.86 -16.54 15.84
CA THR A 3 -1.21 -17.80 15.13
C THR A 3 -1.01 -17.70 13.61
N GLU A 4 -1.33 -16.57 13.01
CA GLU A 4 -1.12 -16.31 11.58
C GLU A 4 0.37 -16.29 11.23
N ILE A 5 1.17 -15.58 12.01
CA ILE A 5 2.64 -15.54 11.85
C ILE A 5 3.24 -16.95 12.00
N ASP A 6 2.77 -17.73 12.98
CA ASP A 6 3.25 -19.10 13.21
C ASP A 6 2.91 -20.02 12.01
N ILE A 7 1.72 -19.87 11.43
CA ILE A 7 1.31 -20.62 10.22
C ILE A 7 2.17 -20.24 9.03
N GLN A 8 2.38 -18.95 8.79
CA GLN A 8 3.22 -18.47 7.69
C GLN A 8 4.68 -18.93 7.86
N GLU A 9 5.23 -18.84 9.08
CA GLU A 9 6.60 -19.32 9.34
C GLU A 9 6.72 -20.84 9.11
N HIS A 10 5.71 -21.61 9.50
CA HIS A 10 5.68 -23.04 9.23
C HIS A 10 5.64 -23.33 7.74
N ALA A 11 4.76 -22.69 6.99
CA ALA A 11 4.67 -22.81 5.54
C ALA A 11 5.98 -22.42 4.85
N ALA A 12 6.57 -21.30 5.25
CA ALA A 12 7.83 -20.82 4.71
C ALA A 12 9.00 -21.81 4.95
N LYS A 13 9.04 -22.47 6.11
CA LYS A 13 10.02 -23.53 6.40
C LYS A 13 9.84 -24.75 5.50
N LEU A 14 8.60 -25.15 5.22
CA LEU A 14 8.32 -26.26 4.30
C LEU A 14 8.72 -25.90 2.86
N ILE A 15 8.40 -24.69 2.41
CA ILE A 15 8.81 -24.17 1.10
C ILE A 15 10.34 -24.17 1.00
N ARG A 16 11.02 -23.64 2.01
CA ARG A 16 12.49 -23.55 2.03
C ARG A 16 13.18 -24.91 2.01
N ALA A 17 12.56 -25.96 2.56
CA ALA A 17 13.07 -27.33 2.50
C ALA A 17 13.02 -27.93 1.08
N ILE A 18 12.10 -27.42 0.24
CA ILE A 18 11.94 -27.85 -1.16
C ILE A 18 12.75 -26.93 -2.08
N ASP A 19 12.66 -25.62 -1.88
CA ASP A 19 13.37 -24.59 -2.65
C ASP A 19 14.24 -23.73 -1.72
N PRO A 20 15.54 -24.00 -1.68
CA PRO A 20 16.44 -23.25 -0.81
C PRO A 20 16.81 -21.86 -1.34
N LEU A 21 16.49 -21.53 -2.61
CA LEU A 21 17.05 -20.36 -3.30
C LEU A 21 16.02 -19.26 -3.55
N THR A 22 14.78 -19.59 -3.88
CA THR A 22 13.77 -18.57 -4.23
C THR A 22 13.43 -17.70 -3.03
N THR A 23 13.38 -16.38 -3.23
CA THR A 23 12.95 -15.41 -2.20
C THR A 23 11.50 -15.65 -1.82
N ILE A 24 11.21 -15.65 -0.53
CA ILE A 24 9.85 -15.78 0.00
C ILE A 24 9.37 -14.40 0.42
N ALA A 25 8.25 -13.95 -0.16
CA ALA A 25 7.54 -12.78 0.35
C ALA A 25 6.64 -13.20 1.52
N VAL A 26 6.84 -12.55 2.65
CA VAL A 26 6.06 -12.75 3.88
C VAL A 26 5.12 -11.58 4.00
N GLN A 27 3.84 -11.82 3.78
CA GLN A 27 2.81 -10.79 3.90
C GLN A 27 2.34 -10.67 5.34
N TYR A 28 2.44 -9.48 5.90
CA TYR A 28 1.72 -9.13 7.12
C TYR A 28 0.33 -8.61 6.78
N SER A 29 -0.64 -8.85 7.68
CA SER A 29 -2.06 -8.51 7.49
C SER A 29 -2.26 -7.10 6.91
N GLU A 30 -3.24 -6.96 6.00
CA GLU A 30 -3.49 -5.76 5.17
C GLU A 30 -3.67 -4.47 5.96
N GLU A 31 -4.22 -4.56 7.16
CA GLU A 31 -4.37 -3.43 8.07
C GLU A 31 -3.91 -3.83 9.46
N LEU A 32 -2.63 -3.66 9.73
CA LEU A 32 -2.16 -3.80 11.10
C LEU A 32 -2.70 -2.63 11.92
N PRO A 33 -3.43 -2.91 13.01
CA PRO A 33 -3.85 -1.85 13.93
C PRO A 33 -2.67 -1.00 14.38
N TRP A 34 -2.93 0.27 14.67
CA TRP A 34 -1.93 1.12 15.30
C TRP A 34 -1.40 0.41 16.56
N GLY A 35 -0.08 0.19 16.64
CA GLY A 35 0.56 -0.56 17.74
C GLY A 35 0.90 -2.02 17.40
N ALA A 36 0.35 -2.59 16.33
CA ALA A 36 0.65 -3.97 15.96
C ALA A 36 1.98 -4.12 15.21
N ILE A 37 2.36 -3.12 14.41
CA ILE A 37 3.63 -3.14 13.66
C ILE A 37 4.82 -3.20 14.62
N GLU A 38 4.76 -2.51 15.75
CA GLU A 38 5.82 -2.49 16.77
C GLU A 38 5.99 -3.84 17.49
N MET A 39 5.01 -4.74 17.36
CA MET A 39 5.09 -6.08 17.92
C MET A 39 5.60 -7.13 16.93
N LEU A 40 5.81 -6.74 15.65
CA LEU A 40 6.31 -7.66 14.64
C LEU A 40 7.76 -8.02 14.88
N THR A 41 8.08 -9.28 14.61
CA THR A 41 9.47 -9.76 14.54
C THR A 41 9.64 -10.56 13.25
N PRO A 42 10.82 -10.49 12.62
CA PRO A 42 11.07 -11.28 11.42
C PRO A 42 10.94 -12.77 11.69
N MET A 43 10.46 -13.50 10.69
CA MET A 43 10.43 -14.96 10.72
C MET A 43 11.84 -15.54 10.73
N LYS A 44 12.02 -16.70 11.36
CA LYS A 44 13.30 -17.43 11.43
C LYS A 44 13.54 -18.22 10.16
N ILE A 45 13.57 -17.54 9.02
CA ILE A 45 13.87 -18.07 7.70
C ILE A 45 14.88 -17.17 6.99
N SER A 46 15.68 -17.74 6.11
CA SER A 46 16.61 -16.99 5.26
C SER A 46 15.93 -16.56 3.96
N ASN A 47 16.47 -15.54 3.30
CA ASN A 47 16.05 -15.06 1.99
C ASN A 47 14.56 -14.75 1.93
N ALA A 48 14.08 -13.90 2.85
CA ALA A 48 12.71 -13.41 2.93
C ALA A 48 12.67 -11.89 2.74
N ILE A 49 11.61 -11.41 2.11
CA ILE A 49 11.20 -10.01 2.09
C ILE A 49 9.88 -9.85 2.84
N TYR A 50 9.66 -8.69 3.44
CA TYR A 50 8.50 -8.44 4.29
C TYR A 50 7.56 -7.50 3.56
N GLU A 51 6.38 -8.03 3.24
CA GLU A 51 5.37 -7.34 2.46
C GLU A 51 4.36 -6.66 3.38
N PHE A 52 4.02 -5.41 3.03
CA PHE A 52 2.98 -4.62 3.66
C PHE A 52 2.06 -4.01 2.60
N HIS A 53 0.80 -3.80 2.95
CA HIS A 53 -0.14 -3.05 2.12
C HIS A 53 -0.34 -1.64 2.68
N MET A 54 -0.51 -0.66 1.78
CA MET A 54 -0.72 0.73 2.17
C MET A 54 -2.08 1.22 1.72
N TYR A 55 -3.07 1.02 2.57
CA TYR A 55 -4.42 1.55 2.39
C TYR A 55 -4.86 2.50 3.51
N THR A 56 -3.91 2.93 4.35
CA THR A 56 -4.23 3.79 5.51
C THR A 56 -4.37 5.26 5.09
N PRO A 57 -5.50 5.93 5.47
CA PRO A 57 -6.64 5.37 6.17
C PRO A 57 -7.64 4.68 5.21
N HIS A 58 -8.11 3.52 5.55
CA HIS A 58 -9.09 2.76 4.78
C HIS A 58 -10.37 3.59 4.48
N ALA A 59 -10.77 4.44 5.41
CA ALA A 59 -11.88 5.36 5.23
C ALA A 59 -11.73 6.31 4.01
N PHE A 60 -10.51 6.61 3.59
CA PHE A 60 -10.22 7.39 2.38
C PHE A 60 -10.04 6.47 1.16
N THR A 61 -9.17 5.48 1.27
CA THR A 61 -8.78 4.64 0.13
C THR A 61 -9.91 3.75 -0.37
N HIS A 62 -10.84 3.36 0.52
CA HIS A 62 -12.00 2.51 0.21
C HIS A 62 -13.34 3.24 0.44
N GLN A 63 -13.33 4.57 0.46
CA GLN A 63 -14.58 5.30 0.69
C GLN A 63 -15.66 4.89 -0.30
N GLN A 64 -16.86 4.62 0.22
CA GLN A 64 -18.05 4.24 -0.55
C GLN A 64 -17.92 2.93 -1.36
N VAL A 65 -16.96 2.06 -1.04
CA VAL A 65 -16.90 0.71 -1.59
C VAL A 65 -17.77 -0.22 -0.73
N GLY A 66 -18.63 -1.02 -1.38
CA GLY A 66 -19.45 -2.03 -0.71
C GLY A 66 -20.39 -1.50 0.39
N GLY A 67 -20.75 -0.21 0.35
CA GLY A 67 -21.59 0.42 1.39
C GLY A 67 -20.82 0.82 2.65
N ASN A 68 -19.53 0.58 2.72
CA ASN A 68 -18.67 1.01 3.82
C ASN A 68 -18.24 2.47 3.61
N ASN A 69 -17.97 3.18 4.72
CA ASN A 69 -17.49 4.57 4.71
C ASN A 69 -18.35 5.47 3.81
N PRO A 70 -19.61 5.77 4.21
CA PRO A 70 -20.54 6.55 3.37
C PRO A 70 -20.09 7.99 3.15
N ASP A 71 -19.30 8.55 4.08
CA ASP A 71 -18.85 9.93 4.01
C ASP A 71 -17.63 10.06 3.10
N ALA A 72 -17.67 11.04 2.20
CA ALA A 72 -16.55 11.38 1.36
C ALA A 72 -15.48 12.10 2.19
N ILE A 73 -14.26 11.59 2.12
CA ILE A 73 -13.06 12.20 2.72
C ILE A 73 -12.19 12.73 1.59
N SER A 74 -11.69 13.96 1.72
CA SER A 74 -10.73 14.54 0.78
C SER A 74 -9.31 14.45 1.34
N TYR A 75 -8.34 14.25 0.47
CA TYR A 75 -6.93 14.37 0.85
C TYR A 75 -6.59 15.85 1.12
N ASN A 76 -5.70 16.10 2.05
CA ASN A 76 -5.40 17.44 2.60
C ASN A 76 -6.58 18.11 3.35
N ALA A 77 -7.52 17.32 3.84
CA ALA A 77 -8.63 17.78 4.67
C ALA A 77 -8.63 17.09 6.05
N THR A 78 -9.34 17.70 6.98
CA THR A 78 -9.52 17.13 8.33
C THR A 78 -10.56 16.02 8.29
N MET A 79 -10.17 14.84 8.71
CA MET A 79 -11.05 13.67 8.83
C MET A 79 -12.00 13.82 10.03
N PRO A 80 -13.12 13.06 10.05
CA PRO A 80 -13.87 12.87 11.29
C PRO A 80 -12.94 12.44 12.42
N GLY A 81 -12.99 13.13 13.55
CA GLY A 81 -12.05 12.93 14.67
C GLY A 81 -10.89 13.93 14.75
N GLY A 82 -10.84 14.91 13.80
CA GLY A 82 -9.96 16.08 13.90
C GLY A 82 -8.54 15.90 13.36
N THR A 83 -8.20 14.73 12.81
CA THR A 83 -6.87 14.47 12.24
C THR A 83 -6.80 14.94 10.79
N LEU A 84 -5.77 15.72 10.43
CA LEU A 84 -5.51 16.15 9.05
C LEU A 84 -4.93 14.98 8.23
N LEU A 85 -5.63 14.56 7.18
CA LEU A 85 -5.15 13.57 6.23
C LEU A 85 -4.24 14.25 5.19
N ASN A 86 -2.95 14.05 5.30
CA ASN A 86 -1.96 14.61 4.40
C ASN A 86 -0.68 13.74 4.37
N LYS A 87 0.36 14.21 3.69
CA LYS A 87 1.67 13.53 3.61
C LYS A 87 2.27 13.22 4.99
N ALA A 88 2.12 14.10 5.98
CA ALA A 88 2.65 13.85 7.31
C ALA A 88 1.92 12.71 8.02
N TYR A 89 0.61 12.60 7.85
CA TYR A 89 -0.19 11.48 8.34
C TYR A 89 0.26 10.16 7.69
N VAL A 90 0.36 10.12 6.35
CA VAL A 90 0.85 8.97 5.60
C VAL A 90 2.24 8.56 6.08
N ARG A 91 3.15 9.53 6.21
CA ARG A 91 4.51 9.29 6.72
C ARG A 91 4.51 8.73 8.14
N SER A 92 3.64 9.21 9.03
CA SER A 92 3.60 8.72 10.41
C SER A 92 3.23 7.24 10.50
N TYR A 93 2.39 6.77 9.58
CA TYR A 93 2.07 5.34 9.47
C TYR A 93 3.25 4.55 8.90
N LEU A 94 3.80 4.99 7.77
CA LEU A 94 4.91 4.31 7.08
C LEU A 94 6.20 4.32 7.88
N GLN A 95 6.43 5.33 8.74
CA GLN A 95 7.59 5.38 9.62
C GLN A 95 7.69 4.16 10.54
N ARG A 96 6.57 3.61 10.96
CA ARG A 96 6.51 2.42 11.83
C ARG A 96 7.01 1.17 11.10
N ILE A 97 6.69 1.04 9.80
CA ILE A 97 7.24 -0.01 8.93
C ILE A 97 8.75 0.23 8.72
N ARG A 98 9.15 1.51 8.59
CA ARG A 98 10.57 1.87 8.49
C ARG A 98 11.34 1.52 9.74
N ASP A 99 10.75 1.76 10.92
CA ASP A 99 11.37 1.42 12.20
C ASP A 99 11.56 -0.09 12.35
N PHE A 100 10.57 -0.90 11.94
CA PHE A 100 10.71 -2.36 11.83
C PHE A 100 11.87 -2.74 10.89
N GLN A 101 11.91 -2.17 9.68
CA GLN A 101 12.98 -2.43 8.71
C GLN A 101 14.36 -2.15 9.30
N LEU A 102 14.53 -1.01 9.94
CA LEU A 102 15.82 -0.58 10.50
C LEU A 102 16.23 -1.41 11.72
N ALA A 103 15.28 -1.71 12.62
CA ALA A 103 15.52 -2.51 13.82
C ALA A 103 16.03 -3.92 13.48
N PHE A 104 15.45 -4.51 12.45
CA PHE A 104 15.74 -5.89 12.08
C PHE A 104 16.64 -6.04 10.83
N ARG A 105 16.93 -4.93 10.14
CA ARG A 105 17.73 -4.90 8.89
C ARG A 105 17.19 -5.86 7.82
N VAL A 106 15.90 -5.84 7.61
CA VAL A 106 15.19 -6.68 6.65
C VAL A 106 14.73 -5.89 5.43
N PRO A 107 14.63 -6.49 4.25
CA PRO A 107 14.02 -5.83 3.10
C PRO A 107 12.50 -5.71 3.28
N VAL A 108 11.96 -4.56 2.87
CA VAL A 108 10.53 -4.25 2.88
C VAL A 108 10.04 -4.05 1.45
N TYR A 109 8.84 -4.53 1.19
CA TYR A 109 8.13 -4.41 -0.08
C TYR A 109 6.69 -3.96 0.18
N ILE A 110 6.23 -2.98 -0.57
CA ILE A 110 4.82 -2.56 -0.54
C ILE A 110 4.10 -3.28 -1.69
N GLY A 111 3.47 -4.40 -1.37
CA GLY A 111 2.83 -5.27 -2.36
C GLY A 111 1.55 -4.67 -2.94
N GLU A 112 0.84 -3.87 -2.13
CA GLU A 112 -0.35 -3.18 -2.59
C GLU A 112 -0.47 -1.77 -2.01
N PHE A 113 -0.89 -0.83 -2.86
CA PHE A 113 -1.40 0.46 -2.44
C PHE A 113 -2.27 1.07 -3.54
N SER A 114 -3.32 1.74 -3.16
CA SER A 114 -4.22 2.46 -4.06
C SER A 114 -5.13 3.41 -3.29
N ALA A 115 -5.95 4.15 -4.03
CA ALA A 115 -7.13 4.85 -3.53
C ALA A 115 -8.21 4.81 -4.61
N VAL A 116 -9.47 4.73 -4.20
CA VAL A 116 -10.57 4.74 -5.17
C VAL A 116 -10.52 5.97 -6.05
N ARG A 117 -10.75 5.78 -7.34
CA ARG A 117 -10.63 6.83 -8.37
C ARG A 117 -11.48 8.08 -8.14
N TRP A 118 -12.56 7.95 -7.37
CA TRP A 118 -13.45 9.06 -7.02
C TRP A 118 -13.08 9.77 -5.71
N ALA A 119 -12.03 9.33 -5.03
CA ALA A 119 -11.56 10.03 -3.83
C ALA A 119 -10.89 11.35 -4.25
N ASP A 120 -11.37 12.43 -3.70
CA ASP A 120 -10.80 13.75 -3.95
C ASP A 120 -9.37 13.82 -3.40
N GLY A 121 -8.41 14.16 -4.28
CA GLY A 121 -6.99 14.16 -3.97
C GLY A 121 -6.32 12.78 -4.04
N ALA A 122 -6.95 11.75 -4.66
CA ALA A 122 -6.34 10.43 -4.82
C ALA A 122 -4.96 10.47 -5.50
N ALA A 123 -4.78 11.26 -6.55
CA ALA A 123 -3.49 11.40 -7.22
C ALA A 123 -2.39 11.95 -6.30
N GLN A 124 -2.73 12.92 -5.45
CA GLN A 124 -1.78 13.47 -4.47
C GLN A 124 -1.44 12.45 -3.39
N TYR A 125 -2.43 11.68 -2.90
CA TYR A 125 -2.18 10.59 -1.96
C TYR A 125 -1.21 9.56 -2.54
N LEU A 126 -1.42 9.12 -3.79
CA LEU A 126 -0.52 8.19 -4.48
C LEU A 126 0.89 8.77 -4.65
N THR A 127 1.00 10.04 -5.03
CA THR A 127 2.29 10.75 -5.13
C THR A 127 3.02 10.78 -3.78
N ASP A 128 2.32 11.08 -2.71
CA ASP A 128 2.91 11.16 -1.38
C ASP A 128 3.33 9.78 -0.85
N CYS A 129 2.52 8.74 -1.09
CA CYS A 129 2.88 7.36 -0.77
C CYS A 129 4.16 6.95 -1.51
N THR A 130 4.17 7.05 -2.84
CA THR A 130 5.32 6.63 -3.66
C THR A 130 6.57 7.43 -3.33
N SER A 131 6.45 8.74 -3.11
CA SER A 131 7.62 9.56 -2.71
C SER A 131 8.25 9.10 -1.39
N ILE A 132 7.46 8.56 -0.45
CA ILE A 132 7.96 8.04 0.82
C ILE A 132 8.54 6.64 0.62
N PHE A 133 7.94 5.79 -0.21
CA PHE A 133 8.50 4.47 -0.54
C PHE A 133 9.89 4.60 -1.15
N GLU A 134 10.05 5.47 -2.14
CA GLU A 134 11.32 5.76 -2.80
C GLU A 134 12.36 6.34 -1.82
N GLU A 135 11.96 7.28 -0.96
CA GLU A 135 12.83 7.83 0.09
C GLU A 135 13.34 6.74 1.04
N PHE A 136 12.50 5.74 1.35
CA PHE A 136 12.87 4.63 2.23
C PHE A 136 13.61 3.50 1.50
N GLY A 137 13.71 3.56 0.18
CA GLY A 137 14.34 2.54 -0.67
C GLY A 137 13.53 1.25 -0.70
N TRP A 138 12.21 1.37 -0.76
CA TRP A 138 11.31 0.23 -0.83
C TRP A 138 10.85 -0.03 -2.25
N ASP A 139 10.82 -1.29 -2.64
CA ASP A 139 10.11 -1.72 -3.83
C ASP A 139 8.60 -1.67 -3.59
N TRP A 140 7.83 -1.42 -4.64
CA TRP A 140 6.38 -1.31 -4.55
C TRP A 140 5.68 -1.73 -5.83
N THR A 141 4.41 -2.18 -5.70
CA THR A 141 3.49 -2.41 -6.82
C THR A 141 2.18 -1.68 -6.60
N TYR A 142 1.66 -1.10 -7.68
CA TYR A 142 0.36 -0.45 -7.66
C TYR A 142 -0.76 -1.47 -7.82
N HIS A 143 -1.76 -1.45 -6.97
CA HIS A 143 -2.97 -2.26 -7.03
C HIS A 143 -4.17 -1.44 -7.55
N ALA A 144 -4.77 -1.73 -8.78
CA ALA A 144 -4.38 -2.88 -9.55
C ALA A 144 -4.59 -2.64 -11.07
N TYR A 145 -3.96 -3.49 -11.86
CA TYR A 145 -4.18 -3.51 -13.30
C TYR A 145 -5.48 -4.26 -13.64
N ARG A 146 -6.55 -3.50 -13.96
CA ARG A 146 -7.83 -3.99 -14.49
C ARG A 146 -8.59 -5.02 -13.63
N GLU A 147 -8.27 -5.14 -12.35
CA GLU A 147 -8.96 -6.03 -11.45
C GLU A 147 -10.30 -5.44 -11.01
N TYR A 148 -10.28 -4.17 -10.59
CA TYR A 148 -11.44 -3.44 -10.13
C TYR A 148 -11.44 -2.02 -10.68
N ASP A 149 -12.58 -1.60 -11.26
CA ASP A 149 -12.70 -0.28 -11.89
C ASP A 149 -12.41 0.88 -10.92
N GLY A 150 -12.62 0.68 -9.63
CA GLY A 150 -12.35 1.67 -8.59
C GLY A 150 -10.86 2.00 -8.42
N TRP A 151 -9.97 1.02 -8.67
CA TRP A 151 -8.52 1.17 -8.59
C TRP A 151 -7.87 1.50 -9.94
N SER A 152 -8.53 1.16 -11.06
CA SER A 152 -7.94 1.26 -12.38
C SER A 152 -7.50 2.68 -12.72
N LEU A 153 -6.25 2.82 -13.16
CA LEU A 153 -5.68 4.07 -13.65
C LEU A 153 -6.22 4.48 -15.03
N GLU A 154 -6.84 3.53 -15.75
CA GLU A 154 -7.38 3.74 -17.11
C GLU A 154 -8.83 4.26 -17.10
N ILE A 155 -9.46 4.35 -15.94
CA ILE A 155 -10.86 4.80 -15.79
C ILE A 155 -10.88 6.24 -15.29
N GLN A 156 -11.79 7.06 -15.82
CA GLN A 156 -11.99 8.43 -15.36
C GLN A 156 -12.32 8.48 -13.87
N ASN A 157 -11.88 9.53 -13.19
CA ASN A 157 -12.12 9.70 -11.76
C ASN A 157 -13.62 9.74 -11.45
N LEU A 158 -14.39 10.47 -12.26
CA LEU A 158 -15.83 10.64 -12.17
C LEU A 158 -16.48 10.55 -13.56
N PRO A 159 -17.77 10.20 -13.64
CA PRO A 159 -18.64 9.75 -12.56
C PRO A 159 -18.31 8.34 -12.09
N ARG A 160 -18.82 7.94 -10.93
CA ARG A 160 -18.69 6.54 -10.47
C ARG A 160 -19.46 5.57 -11.36
N SER A 161 -20.61 6.02 -11.84
CA SER A 161 -21.50 5.27 -12.73
C SER A 161 -22.16 6.23 -13.73
N PRO A 162 -22.22 5.89 -15.03
CA PRO A 162 -21.57 4.72 -15.62
C PRO A 162 -20.03 4.82 -15.58
N VAL A 163 -19.37 3.67 -15.54
CA VAL A 163 -17.91 3.60 -15.63
C VAL A 163 -17.46 4.01 -17.02
N THR A 164 -16.51 4.94 -17.10
CA THR A 164 -16.04 5.48 -18.38
C THR A 164 -14.52 5.38 -18.47
N LYS A 165 -14.04 4.73 -19.52
CA LYS A 165 -12.60 4.68 -19.81
C LYS A 165 -12.07 6.07 -20.12
N ALA A 166 -10.91 6.41 -19.57
CA ALA A 166 -10.26 7.68 -19.81
C ALA A 166 -9.75 7.76 -21.27
N THR A 167 -10.03 8.88 -21.93
CA THR A 167 -9.53 9.17 -23.29
C THR A 167 -8.20 9.89 -23.26
N VAL A 168 -7.83 10.44 -22.14
CA VAL A 168 -6.52 11.04 -21.82
C VAL A 168 -6.00 10.42 -20.54
N GLU A 169 -4.69 10.51 -20.31
CA GLU A 169 -4.09 10.01 -19.09
C GLU A 169 -4.71 10.65 -17.86
N THR A 170 -5.09 9.84 -16.88
CA THR A 170 -5.63 10.34 -15.61
C THR A 170 -4.50 10.90 -14.75
N ASP A 171 -4.83 11.82 -13.84
CA ASP A 171 -3.88 12.38 -12.85
C ASP A 171 -3.24 11.29 -11.98
N ARG A 172 -4.01 10.25 -11.64
CA ARG A 172 -3.53 9.08 -10.90
C ARG A 172 -2.53 8.25 -11.73
N ALA A 173 -2.80 8.08 -13.03
CA ALA A 173 -1.87 7.41 -13.94
C ALA A 173 -0.58 8.21 -14.11
N THR A 174 -0.69 9.53 -14.25
CA THR A 174 0.46 10.44 -14.31
C THR A 174 1.32 10.34 -13.04
N ALA A 175 0.70 10.32 -11.86
CA ALA A 175 1.39 10.18 -10.59
C ALA A 175 2.22 8.89 -10.50
N ILE A 176 1.61 7.75 -10.84
CA ILE A 176 2.30 6.45 -10.80
C ILE A 176 3.37 6.35 -11.89
N ARG A 177 3.07 6.78 -13.11
CA ARG A 177 4.03 6.72 -14.24
C ARG A 177 5.27 7.58 -13.99
N TYR A 178 5.12 8.72 -13.32
CA TYR A 178 6.25 9.55 -12.96
C TYR A 178 7.33 8.74 -12.23
N TRP A 179 6.93 7.97 -11.22
CA TRP A 179 7.87 7.17 -10.42
C TRP A 179 8.37 5.94 -11.17
N LEU A 180 7.52 5.24 -11.91
CA LEU A 180 7.96 4.11 -12.75
C LEU A 180 9.04 4.53 -13.74
N ASN A 181 8.96 5.74 -14.28
CA ASN A 181 9.95 6.27 -15.21
C ASN A 181 11.30 6.60 -14.55
N GLN A 182 11.37 6.77 -13.23
CA GLN A 182 12.64 6.95 -12.53
C GLN A 182 13.48 5.64 -12.51
N ASN A 183 12.82 4.48 -12.63
CA ASN A 183 13.46 3.16 -12.61
C ASN A 183 14.01 2.73 -13.98
N LEU A 184 13.84 3.53 -15.03
CA LEU A 184 14.26 3.18 -16.40
C LEU A 184 15.71 3.54 -16.73
N SER A 185 16.46 4.07 -15.76
CA SER A 185 17.90 4.35 -15.95
C SER A 185 18.71 3.17 -15.43
N PRO A 186 19.48 2.50 -16.29
CA PRO A 186 20.42 1.47 -15.86
C PRO A 186 21.56 2.06 -15.04
#